data_06a813acc5c49953f6f26546ab9d12f8
#
_entry.id   06a813acc5c49953f6f26546ab9d12f8
#
_cell.length_a   1.000
_cell.length_b   1.000
_cell.length_c   1.000
_cell.angle_alpha   90.00
_cell.angle_beta   90.00
_cell.angle_gamma   90.00
#
_symmetry.space_group_name_H-M   'P 1'
#
loop_
_entity.id
_entity.type
_entity.pdbx_description
1 polymer ?
#
loop_
_entity_poly.entity_id
_entity_poly.type
_entity_poly.pdbx_seq_one_letter_code
_entity_poly.pdbx_strand_id
1 'polypeptide(L)'
;MKLKLIISLLLIFGIFIDAQKKQQIFFCSEIQNPIQQEFVKRNKAKNFYIFYQDYIIDRDLNLDKAKFKAEVDKQIPDTKMSGYAALDVEAESVLILLKEKKVSANEYNRILNNHIGMIRYAKSLRPNVKWSFYGYNLTSYPYVTKGHENNVTVGTYPLLKELDFFAPSMYLHDKKTPENIDRIKTFVSSNLTLSLKLGKKFNKPVYPFVWNRYHNVESENTLITPNDFQWYVDQLLNFSFEKTKVGGVIFWNAESYIYQTNKNSNVRKEYKDVKDINKYQTEVLQEYWNTIKNK
;
A
#
# COMPACT_ATOMS: atom_id res chain seq x y z
N MET A 1 34.74 17.08 -44.97
CA MET A 1 33.60 16.15 -44.82
C MET A 1 33.67 15.18 -43.62
N LYS A 2 34.83 14.99 -43.01
CA LYS A 2 34.97 14.03 -41.86
C LYS A 2 34.55 14.57 -40.49
N LEU A 3 34.46 15.89 -40.30
CA LEU A 3 34.12 16.48 -39.01
C LEU A 3 32.61 16.49 -38.69
N LYS A 4 31.74 16.52 -39.73
CA LYS A 4 30.26 16.48 -39.54
C LYS A 4 29.72 15.10 -39.15
N LEU A 5 30.47 14.02 -39.42
CA LEU A 5 30.05 12.65 -39.11
C LEU A 5 30.27 12.31 -37.64
N ILE A 6 31.26 12.92 -36.99
CA ILE A 6 31.59 12.68 -35.57
C ILE A 6 30.56 13.34 -34.63
N ILE A 7 30.03 14.50 -35.01
CA ILE A 7 29.03 15.22 -34.20
C ILE A 7 27.67 14.51 -34.26
N SER A 8 27.33 13.84 -35.37
CA SER A 8 26.08 13.06 -35.46
C SER A 8 26.11 11.76 -34.66
N LEU A 9 27.31 11.14 -34.45
CA LEU A 9 27.43 9.94 -33.63
C LEU A 9 27.38 10.25 -32.12
N LEU A 10 27.77 11.43 -31.67
CA LEU A 10 27.70 11.86 -30.29
C LEU A 10 26.27 12.25 -29.84
N LEU A 11 25.39 12.57 -30.78
CA LEU A 11 23.97 12.85 -30.51
C LEU A 11 23.10 11.57 -30.41
N ILE A 12 23.59 10.41 -30.84
CA ILE A 12 22.87 9.15 -30.76
C ILE A 12 23.18 8.39 -29.44
N PHE A 13 24.30 8.72 -28.78
CA PHE A 13 24.51 8.37 -27.37
C PHE A 13 23.85 9.45 -26.46
N GLY A 14 22.60 9.78 -26.77
CA GLY A 14 21.73 10.45 -25.83
C GLY A 14 21.76 9.61 -24.57
N ILE A 15 22.45 10.09 -23.56
CA ILE A 15 22.48 9.58 -22.21
C ILE A 15 21.01 9.47 -21.81
N PHE A 16 20.42 8.26 -21.90
CA PHE A 16 19.27 7.91 -21.10
C PHE A 16 19.77 7.92 -19.65
N ILE A 17 19.98 9.12 -19.11
CA ILE A 17 19.91 9.34 -17.69
C ILE A 17 18.44 9.05 -17.41
N ASP A 18 18.18 7.79 -17.08
CA ASP A 18 16.93 7.40 -16.46
C ASP A 18 16.90 8.21 -15.16
N ALA A 19 16.32 9.41 -15.25
CA ALA A 19 16.15 10.27 -14.08
C ALA A 19 15.25 9.48 -13.16
N GLN A 20 15.87 8.74 -12.27
CA GLN A 20 15.21 7.87 -11.29
C GLN A 20 14.18 8.76 -10.58
N LYS A 21 12.90 8.62 -10.95
CA LYS A 21 11.83 9.44 -10.38
C LYS A 21 11.97 9.39 -8.86
N LYS A 22 12.03 10.57 -8.24
CA LYS A 22 12.12 10.67 -6.79
C LYS A 22 11.03 9.80 -6.15
N GLN A 23 11.43 8.90 -5.27
CA GLN A 23 10.49 8.05 -4.54
C GLN A 23 9.49 8.90 -3.77
N GLN A 24 8.25 8.46 -3.68
CA GLN A 24 7.16 9.21 -3.09
C GLN A 24 6.78 8.62 -1.75
N ILE A 25 6.62 9.48 -0.75
CA ILE A 25 6.04 9.07 0.53
C ILE A 25 4.61 9.60 0.57
N PHE A 26 3.66 8.68 0.58
CA PHE A 26 2.25 8.99 0.74
C PHE A 26 1.85 8.85 2.20
N PHE A 27 0.94 9.68 2.62
CA PHE A 27 0.29 9.56 3.93
C PHE A 27 -1.16 9.11 3.73
N CYS A 28 -1.46 7.91 4.22
CA CYS A 28 -2.81 7.37 4.19
C CYS A 28 -3.55 7.79 5.44
N SER A 29 -4.40 8.80 5.31
CA SER A 29 -5.17 9.38 6.42
C SER A 29 -6.61 8.92 6.42
N GLU A 30 -7.18 8.86 7.62
CA GLU A 30 -8.63 8.81 7.81
C GLU A 30 -9.21 10.21 7.61
N ILE A 31 -9.98 10.41 6.55
CA ILE A 31 -10.51 11.74 6.18
C ILE A 31 -11.35 12.39 7.28
N GLN A 32 -12.00 11.59 8.10
CA GLN A 32 -12.84 12.10 9.18
C GLN A 32 -12.05 12.46 10.44
N ASN A 33 -10.73 12.23 10.45
CA ASN A 33 -9.89 12.56 11.58
C ASN A 33 -9.29 13.98 11.42
N PRO A 34 -9.77 15.00 12.19
CA PRO A 34 -9.28 16.37 12.05
C PRO A 34 -7.78 16.49 12.30
N ILE A 35 -7.24 15.68 13.21
CA ILE A 35 -5.80 15.68 13.54
C ILE A 35 -4.99 15.28 12.31
N GLN A 36 -5.40 14.23 11.61
CA GLN A 36 -4.71 13.75 10.42
C GLN A 36 -4.85 14.74 9.25
N GLN A 37 -5.99 15.39 9.11
CA GLN A 37 -6.19 16.43 8.09
C GLN A 37 -5.29 17.64 8.32
N GLU A 38 -5.21 18.12 9.56
CA GLU A 38 -4.30 19.22 9.93
C GLU A 38 -2.83 18.80 9.75
N PHE A 39 -2.49 17.55 10.08
CA PHE A 39 -1.16 16.99 9.85
C PHE A 39 -0.78 17.01 8.37
N VAL A 40 -1.66 16.51 7.48
CA VAL A 40 -1.44 16.51 6.02
C VAL A 40 -1.18 17.92 5.52
N LYS A 41 -2.01 18.88 5.92
CA LYS A 41 -1.88 20.29 5.54
C LYS A 41 -0.55 20.89 6.01
N ARG A 42 -0.23 20.75 7.29
CA ARG A 42 0.97 21.31 7.93
C ARG A 42 2.26 20.76 7.33
N ASN A 43 2.30 19.44 7.08
CA ASN A 43 3.47 18.76 6.55
C ASN A 43 3.53 18.74 5.02
N LYS A 44 2.51 19.25 4.32
CA LYS A 44 2.36 19.15 2.86
C LYS A 44 2.52 17.70 2.39
N ALA A 45 2.04 16.76 3.19
CA ALA A 45 2.12 15.34 2.89
C ALA A 45 1.26 15.01 1.67
N LYS A 46 1.74 14.12 0.81
CA LYS A 46 0.93 13.60 -0.30
C LYS A 46 -0.15 12.70 0.26
N ASN A 47 -1.39 13.15 0.19
CA ASN A 47 -2.52 12.38 0.69
C ASN A 47 -2.78 11.14 -0.17
N PHE A 48 -3.13 10.04 0.50
CA PHE A 48 -3.56 8.78 -0.08
C PHE A 48 -4.92 8.42 0.51
N TYR A 49 -5.87 8.04 -0.33
CA TYR A 49 -7.23 7.70 0.10
C TYR A 49 -7.39 6.20 0.24
N ILE A 50 -8.07 5.74 1.30
CA ILE A 50 -8.43 4.34 1.48
C ILE A 50 -9.93 4.21 1.68
N PHE A 51 -10.51 3.22 1.01
CA PHE A 51 -11.95 2.94 1.05
C PHE A 51 -12.13 1.52 1.59
N TYR A 52 -12.64 1.43 2.80
CA TYR A 52 -12.82 0.15 3.49
C TYR A 52 -14.04 -0.62 2.94
N GLN A 53 -13.96 -1.95 2.98
CA GLN A 53 -14.97 -2.86 2.42
C GLN A 53 -16.40 -2.55 2.90
N ASP A 54 -16.58 -2.10 4.14
CA ASP A 54 -17.88 -1.77 4.69
C ASP A 54 -18.62 -0.67 3.91
N TYR A 55 -17.89 0.12 3.14
CA TYR A 55 -18.42 1.16 2.26
C TYR A 55 -18.43 0.78 0.78
N ILE A 56 -17.98 -0.45 0.44
CA ILE A 56 -17.80 -0.86 -0.95
C ILE A 56 -18.74 -2.00 -1.32
N ILE A 57 -18.89 -2.99 -0.41
CA ILE A 57 -19.61 -4.22 -0.70
C ILE A 57 -20.85 -4.41 0.18
N ASP A 58 -21.80 -5.14 -0.34
CA ASP A 58 -22.94 -5.65 0.40
C ASP A 58 -22.61 -6.96 1.16
N ARG A 59 -23.62 -7.55 1.81
CA ARG A 59 -23.48 -8.80 2.57
C ARG A 59 -23.15 -10.02 1.70
N ASP A 60 -23.48 -9.96 0.41
CA ASP A 60 -23.22 -11.01 -0.57
C ASP A 60 -21.88 -10.80 -1.30
N LEU A 61 -21.04 -9.88 -0.80
CA LEU A 61 -19.74 -9.50 -1.33
C LEU A 61 -19.82 -8.86 -2.74
N ASN A 62 -20.97 -8.33 -3.13
CA ASN A 62 -21.11 -7.60 -4.39
C ASN A 62 -20.88 -6.10 -4.19
N LEU A 63 -20.50 -5.42 -5.27
CA LEU A 63 -20.35 -3.97 -5.26
C LEU A 63 -21.68 -3.27 -4.97
N ASP A 64 -21.78 -2.57 -3.84
CA ASP A 64 -22.86 -1.63 -3.55
C ASP A 64 -22.50 -0.25 -4.14
N LYS A 65 -22.95 -0.01 -5.36
CA LYS A 65 -22.64 1.22 -6.10
C LYS A 65 -23.10 2.50 -5.39
N ALA A 66 -24.27 2.46 -4.74
CA ALA A 66 -24.84 3.64 -4.08
C ALA A 66 -24.00 4.03 -2.86
N LYS A 67 -23.71 3.05 -2.02
CA LYS A 67 -22.91 3.20 -0.80
C LYS A 67 -21.49 3.63 -1.13
N PHE A 68 -20.84 2.96 -2.10
CA PHE A 68 -19.49 3.29 -2.51
C PHE A 68 -19.41 4.69 -3.13
N LYS A 69 -20.38 5.07 -4.00
CA LYS A 69 -20.44 6.43 -4.55
C LYS A 69 -20.55 7.48 -3.45
N ALA A 70 -21.43 7.28 -2.48
CA ALA A 70 -21.59 8.21 -1.36
C ALA A 70 -20.28 8.40 -0.58
N GLU A 71 -19.53 7.33 -0.32
CA GLU A 71 -18.23 7.42 0.37
C GLU A 71 -17.16 8.09 -0.51
N VAL A 72 -17.14 7.81 -1.82
CA VAL A 72 -16.22 8.50 -2.76
C VAL A 72 -16.53 9.99 -2.83
N ASP A 73 -17.80 10.39 -2.92
CA ASP A 73 -18.19 11.80 -2.95
C ASP A 73 -17.82 12.54 -1.66
N LYS A 74 -17.88 11.85 -0.52
CA LYS A 74 -17.49 12.37 0.78
C LYS A 74 -15.97 12.54 0.89
N GLN A 75 -15.21 11.52 0.50
CA GLN A 75 -13.76 11.52 0.63
C GLN A 75 -13.06 12.35 -0.45
N ILE A 76 -13.57 12.35 -1.67
CA ILE A 76 -13.01 13.05 -2.82
C ILE A 76 -14.13 13.85 -3.50
N PRO A 77 -14.56 14.98 -2.92
CA PRO A 77 -15.71 15.74 -3.42
C PRO A 77 -15.46 16.36 -4.80
N ASP A 78 -14.22 16.75 -5.11
CA ASP A 78 -13.88 17.29 -6.42
C ASP A 78 -13.68 16.16 -7.45
N THR A 79 -14.58 16.08 -8.44
CA THR A 79 -14.54 15.07 -9.51
C THR A 79 -13.33 15.20 -10.44
N LYS A 80 -12.68 16.36 -10.46
CA LYS A 80 -11.48 16.63 -11.28
C LYS A 80 -10.18 16.39 -10.51
N MET A 81 -10.27 16.11 -9.22
CA MET A 81 -9.11 15.88 -8.38
C MET A 81 -8.26 14.73 -8.90
N SER A 82 -6.94 14.93 -8.89
CA SER A 82 -5.95 13.88 -9.14
C SER A 82 -5.35 13.40 -7.81
N GLY A 83 -5.00 12.13 -7.73
CA GLY A 83 -4.44 11.55 -6.50
C GLY A 83 -4.27 10.04 -6.62
N TYR A 84 -4.14 9.40 -5.47
CA TYR A 84 -3.99 7.96 -5.34
C TYR A 84 -4.97 7.43 -4.30
N ALA A 85 -5.59 6.29 -4.61
CA ALA A 85 -6.55 5.65 -3.73
C ALA A 85 -6.46 4.13 -3.81
N ALA A 86 -6.81 3.46 -2.72
CA ALA A 86 -6.98 2.01 -2.70
C ALA A 86 -8.34 1.62 -2.13
N LEU A 87 -8.87 0.53 -2.65
CA LEU A 87 -10.00 -0.21 -2.09
C LEU A 87 -9.43 -1.26 -1.14
N ASP A 88 -9.89 -1.24 0.09
CA ASP A 88 -9.51 -2.20 1.12
C ASP A 88 -10.63 -3.22 1.31
N VAL A 89 -10.51 -4.33 0.59
CA VAL A 89 -11.46 -5.44 0.63
C VAL A 89 -10.71 -6.68 1.11
N GLU A 90 -10.90 -7.01 2.37
CA GLU A 90 -10.27 -8.16 3.06
C GLU A 90 -11.26 -9.29 3.35
N ALA A 91 -12.39 -9.30 2.65
CA ALA A 91 -13.42 -10.32 2.80
C ALA A 91 -12.98 -11.69 2.27
N GLU A 92 -13.80 -12.73 2.50
CA GLU A 92 -13.60 -14.09 2.03
C GLU A 92 -13.30 -14.17 0.51
N SER A 93 -13.78 -13.19 -0.26
CA SER A 93 -13.48 -13.06 -1.70
C SER A 93 -11.98 -13.05 -2.01
N VAL A 94 -11.15 -12.49 -1.12
CA VAL A 94 -9.68 -12.50 -1.27
C VAL A 94 -9.13 -13.92 -1.16
N LEU A 95 -9.59 -14.72 -0.19
CA LEU A 95 -9.19 -16.13 -0.04
C LEU A 95 -9.58 -16.95 -1.28
N ILE A 96 -10.73 -16.64 -1.89
CA ILE A 96 -11.17 -17.26 -3.15
C ILE A 96 -10.23 -16.88 -4.29
N LEU A 97 -9.87 -15.60 -4.44
CA LEU A 97 -8.96 -15.13 -5.49
C LEU A 97 -7.56 -15.70 -5.32
N LEU A 98 -7.11 -15.92 -4.08
CA LEU A 98 -5.86 -16.62 -3.73
C LEU A 98 -5.92 -18.12 -3.94
N LYS A 99 -7.10 -18.70 -4.21
CA LYS A 99 -7.35 -20.15 -4.24
C LYS A 99 -7.06 -20.87 -2.90
N GLU A 100 -7.05 -20.14 -1.82
CA GLU A 100 -6.99 -20.68 -0.46
C GLU A 100 -8.34 -21.27 -0.05
N LYS A 101 -9.43 -20.69 -0.56
CA LYS A 101 -10.77 -21.26 -0.49
C LYS A 101 -11.17 -21.81 -1.87
N LYS A 102 -11.48 -23.12 -1.91
CA LYS A 102 -11.93 -23.81 -3.13
C LYS A 102 -13.39 -23.50 -3.41
N VAL A 103 -13.66 -23.05 -4.63
CA VAL A 103 -15.02 -22.80 -5.16
C VAL A 103 -15.10 -23.30 -6.60
N SER A 104 -16.29 -23.32 -7.19
CA SER A 104 -16.46 -23.62 -8.61
C SER A 104 -15.79 -22.57 -9.50
N ALA A 105 -15.45 -22.92 -10.74
CA ALA A 105 -14.90 -21.96 -11.70
C ALA A 105 -15.84 -20.77 -11.96
N ASN A 106 -17.14 -21.02 -11.97
CA ASN A 106 -18.14 -19.96 -12.14
C ASN A 106 -18.11 -18.98 -10.97
N GLU A 107 -18.04 -19.46 -9.75
CA GLU A 107 -17.97 -18.62 -8.56
C GLU A 107 -16.65 -17.84 -8.50
N TYR A 108 -15.52 -18.47 -8.82
CA TYR A 108 -14.23 -17.78 -8.93
C TYR A 108 -14.33 -16.61 -9.93
N ASN A 109 -14.86 -16.87 -11.11
CA ASN A 109 -15.01 -15.84 -12.15
C ASN A 109 -15.99 -14.74 -11.73
N ARG A 110 -17.06 -15.07 -11.01
CA ARG A 110 -18.00 -14.07 -10.45
C ARG A 110 -17.27 -13.12 -9.50
N ILE A 111 -16.51 -13.67 -8.56
CA ILE A 111 -15.75 -12.88 -7.59
C ILE A 111 -14.67 -12.01 -8.29
N LEU A 112 -13.94 -12.59 -9.24
CA LEU A 112 -12.93 -11.85 -10.02
C LEU A 112 -13.55 -10.68 -10.79
N ASN A 113 -14.66 -10.93 -11.50
CA ASN A 113 -15.37 -9.89 -12.25
C ASN A 113 -15.96 -8.81 -11.34
N ASN A 114 -16.39 -9.16 -10.14
CA ASN A 114 -16.86 -8.19 -9.14
C ASN A 114 -15.73 -7.24 -8.71
N HIS A 115 -14.54 -7.77 -8.40
CA HIS A 115 -13.38 -6.93 -8.07
C HIS A 115 -12.96 -6.02 -9.24
N ILE A 116 -12.98 -6.55 -10.47
CA ILE A 116 -12.75 -5.74 -11.67
C ILE A 116 -13.81 -4.63 -11.78
N GLY A 117 -15.07 -4.97 -11.52
CA GLY A 117 -16.18 -4.02 -11.49
C GLY A 117 -16.01 -2.89 -10.49
N MET A 118 -15.50 -3.20 -9.28
CA MET A 118 -15.20 -2.20 -8.26
C MET A 118 -14.19 -1.16 -8.75
N ILE A 119 -13.06 -1.61 -9.30
CA ILE A 119 -12.00 -0.71 -9.83
C ILE A 119 -12.54 0.13 -11.00
N ARG A 120 -13.26 -0.47 -11.94
CA ARG A 120 -13.82 0.25 -13.08
C ARG A 120 -14.83 1.31 -12.64
N TYR A 121 -15.65 0.97 -11.65
CA TYR A 121 -16.60 1.92 -11.09
C TYR A 121 -15.91 3.05 -10.34
N ALA A 122 -14.90 2.77 -9.52
CA ALA A 122 -14.08 3.78 -8.86
C ALA A 122 -13.47 4.78 -9.88
N LYS A 123 -12.88 4.26 -10.96
CA LYS A 123 -12.32 5.06 -12.06
C LYS A 123 -13.39 5.91 -12.78
N SER A 124 -14.61 5.40 -12.92
CA SER A 124 -15.71 6.18 -13.52
C SER A 124 -16.15 7.35 -12.64
N LEU A 125 -16.06 7.20 -11.30
CA LEU A 125 -16.40 8.27 -10.36
C LEU A 125 -15.31 9.34 -10.27
N ARG A 126 -14.04 8.94 -10.35
CA ARG A 126 -12.84 9.84 -10.22
C ARG A 126 -11.77 9.44 -11.23
N PRO A 127 -11.92 9.85 -12.51
CA PRO A 127 -11.05 9.38 -13.60
C PRO A 127 -9.60 9.86 -13.50
N ASN A 128 -9.33 10.93 -12.78
CA ASN A 128 -7.98 11.46 -12.58
C ASN A 128 -7.26 10.87 -11.36
N VAL A 129 -7.96 10.11 -10.52
CA VAL A 129 -7.39 9.39 -9.39
C VAL A 129 -6.82 8.06 -9.90
N LYS A 130 -5.65 7.68 -9.40
CA LYS A 130 -5.04 6.37 -9.63
C LYS A 130 -5.58 5.40 -8.60
N TRP A 131 -6.09 4.26 -9.06
CA TRP A 131 -6.80 3.30 -8.22
C TRP A 131 -6.09 1.96 -8.15
N SER A 132 -6.07 1.36 -6.96
CA SER A 132 -5.59 0.01 -6.69
C SER A 132 -6.46 -0.67 -5.63
N PHE A 133 -6.11 -1.90 -5.28
CA PHE A 133 -6.54 -2.51 -4.03
C PHE A 133 -5.40 -2.46 -3.02
N TYR A 134 -5.73 -2.30 -1.74
CA TYR A 134 -4.83 -2.60 -0.63
C TYR A 134 -4.42 -4.07 -0.66
N GLY A 135 -3.17 -4.34 -0.31
CA GLY A 135 -2.65 -5.70 -0.26
C GLY A 135 -2.29 -6.33 -1.62
N TYR A 136 -2.65 -5.72 -2.76
CA TYR A 136 -2.32 -6.26 -4.08
C TYR A 136 -1.00 -5.67 -4.63
N ASN A 137 -0.13 -6.44 -5.25
CA ASN A 137 -0.27 -7.91 -5.26
C ASN A 137 -0.15 -8.43 -3.82
N LEU A 138 -0.78 -9.56 -3.57
CA LEU A 138 -0.82 -10.13 -2.22
C LEU A 138 0.57 -10.57 -1.74
N THR A 139 0.87 -10.29 -0.49
CA THR A 139 2.13 -10.68 0.16
C THR A 139 1.96 -11.99 0.92
N SER A 140 3.05 -12.67 1.20
CA SER A 140 3.10 -13.87 2.01
C SER A 140 4.15 -13.70 3.11
N TYR A 141 3.82 -14.11 4.33
CA TYR A 141 4.74 -14.07 5.45
C TYR A 141 5.11 -15.51 5.86
N PRO A 142 6.39 -15.78 6.15
CA PRO A 142 7.54 -14.87 6.16
C PRO A 142 8.18 -14.66 4.77
N TYR A 143 7.78 -15.38 3.74
CA TYR A 143 8.31 -15.27 2.38
C TYR A 143 7.31 -15.81 1.33
N VAL A 144 7.46 -15.34 0.11
CA VAL A 144 6.66 -15.82 -1.02
C VAL A 144 7.05 -17.26 -1.38
N THR A 145 6.08 -18.15 -1.32
CA THR A 145 6.24 -19.53 -1.80
C THR A 145 5.89 -19.63 -3.28
N LYS A 146 6.38 -20.70 -3.95
CA LYS A 146 6.02 -20.99 -5.36
C LYS A 146 4.51 -21.12 -5.55
N GLY A 147 3.79 -21.70 -4.58
CA GLY A 147 2.33 -21.82 -4.62
C GLY A 147 1.65 -20.45 -4.57
N HIS A 148 2.10 -19.57 -3.67
CA HIS A 148 1.61 -18.21 -3.56
C HIS A 148 1.86 -17.41 -4.85
N GLU A 149 3.08 -17.45 -5.40
CA GLU A 149 3.40 -16.80 -6.67
C GLU A 149 2.47 -17.26 -7.80
N ASN A 150 2.23 -18.56 -7.93
CA ASN A 150 1.35 -19.12 -8.95
C ASN A 150 -0.11 -18.65 -8.75
N ASN A 151 -0.61 -18.63 -7.54
CA ASN A 151 -1.98 -18.20 -7.24
C ASN A 151 -2.19 -16.73 -7.62
N VAL A 152 -1.27 -15.85 -7.22
CA VAL A 152 -1.33 -14.42 -7.57
C VAL A 152 -1.21 -14.21 -9.08
N THR A 153 -0.33 -14.94 -9.76
CA THR A 153 -0.03 -14.67 -11.18
C THR A 153 -1.05 -15.26 -12.14
N VAL A 154 -1.51 -16.47 -11.93
CA VAL A 154 -2.34 -17.18 -12.94
C VAL A 154 -3.82 -16.79 -12.87
N GLY A 155 -4.37 -16.63 -11.66
CA GLY A 155 -5.79 -16.36 -11.47
C GLY A 155 -6.16 -14.87 -11.55
N THR A 156 -5.29 -13.99 -11.09
CA THR A 156 -5.60 -12.58 -10.84
C THR A 156 -5.13 -11.61 -11.93
N TYR A 157 -4.46 -12.06 -12.98
CA TYR A 157 -3.98 -11.19 -14.06
C TYR A 157 -5.04 -10.25 -14.67
N PRO A 158 -6.29 -10.70 -14.93
CA PRO A 158 -7.31 -9.80 -15.43
C PRO A 158 -7.56 -8.61 -14.49
N LEU A 159 -7.57 -8.86 -13.16
CA LEU A 159 -7.69 -7.81 -12.17
C LEU A 159 -6.43 -6.92 -12.10
N LEU A 160 -5.24 -7.52 -12.09
CA LEU A 160 -3.98 -6.77 -12.02
C LEU A 160 -3.81 -5.80 -13.20
N LYS A 161 -4.36 -6.11 -14.37
CA LYS A 161 -4.38 -5.21 -15.53
C LYS A 161 -5.19 -3.94 -15.28
N GLU A 162 -6.27 -4.02 -14.52
CA GLU A 162 -7.15 -2.89 -14.21
C GLU A 162 -6.56 -1.92 -13.17
N LEU A 163 -5.66 -2.37 -12.31
CA LEU A 163 -5.03 -1.51 -11.30
C LEU A 163 -4.13 -0.47 -11.96
N ASP A 164 -3.98 0.70 -11.36
CA ASP A 164 -3.04 1.74 -11.84
C ASP A 164 -1.65 1.59 -11.20
N PHE A 165 -1.55 0.94 -10.07
CA PHE A 165 -0.32 0.63 -9.35
C PHE A 165 -0.54 -0.63 -8.50
N PHE A 166 0.54 -1.19 -7.94
CA PHE A 166 0.45 -2.25 -6.94
C PHE A 166 0.75 -1.72 -5.55
N ALA A 167 -0.04 -2.16 -4.57
CA ALA A 167 0.01 -1.67 -3.20
C ALA A 167 0.09 -2.84 -2.19
N PRO A 168 1.20 -3.63 -2.21
CA PRO A 168 1.35 -4.77 -1.31
C PRO A 168 1.39 -4.32 0.15
N SER A 169 0.79 -5.12 1.03
CA SER A 169 0.92 -4.92 2.48
C SER A 169 2.31 -5.38 2.93
N MET A 170 3.14 -4.44 3.34
CA MET A 170 4.49 -4.70 3.83
C MET A 170 4.61 -4.25 5.29
N TYR A 171 3.65 -4.64 6.13
CA TYR A 171 3.72 -4.37 7.56
C TYR A 171 4.80 -5.24 8.20
N LEU A 172 5.55 -4.68 9.14
CA LEU A 172 6.60 -5.41 9.84
C LEU A 172 5.99 -6.34 10.89
N HIS A 173 6.33 -7.63 10.82
CA HIS A 173 5.83 -8.65 11.74
C HIS A 173 6.78 -8.90 12.92
N ASP A 174 8.07 -8.91 12.68
CA ASP A 174 9.07 -9.26 13.69
C ASP A 174 9.82 -8.05 14.22
N LYS A 175 10.16 -8.09 15.51
CA LYS A 175 11.11 -7.12 16.08
C LYS A 175 12.47 -7.30 15.42
N LYS A 176 13.15 -6.17 15.16
CA LYS A 176 14.51 -6.16 14.63
C LYS A 176 15.48 -6.58 15.71
N THR A 177 15.75 -7.87 15.78
CA THR A 177 16.79 -8.47 16.61
C THR A 177 17.81 -9.20 15.74
N PRO A 178 19.00 -9.54 16.24
CA PRO A 178 19.97 -10.33 15.46
C PRO A 178 19.36 -11.61 14.87
N GLU A 179 18.48 -12.29 15.61
CA GLU A 179 17.85 -13.55 15.22
C GLU A 179 16.81 -13.36 14.12
N ASN A 180 16.15 -12.21 14.07
CA ASN A 180 15.04 -11.92 13.16
C ASN A 180 15.45 -11.19 11.88
N ILE A 181 16.63 -10.59 11.85
CA ILE A 181 17.05 -9.68 10.78
C ILE A 181 17.03 -10.36 9.40
N ASP A 182 17.46 -11.61 9.31
CA ASP A 182 17.51 -12.35 8.05
C ASP A 182 16.10 -12.75 7.60
N ARG A 183 15.20 -13.06 8.53
CA ARG A 183 13.78 -13.33 8.24
C ARG A 183 13.08 -12.08 7.71
N ILE A 184 13.33 -10.92 8.32
CA ILE A 184 12.81 -9.63 7.84
C ILE A 184 13.32 -9.31 6.43
N LYS A 185 14.62 -9.47 6.19
CA LYS A 185 15.21 -9.26 4.85
C LYS A 185 14.64 -10.22 3.81
N THR A 186 14.41 -11.48 4.18
CA THR A 186 13.80 -12.49 3.31
C THR A 186 12.36 -12.13 3.00
N PHE A 187 11.57 -11.69 3.99
CA PHE A 187 10.22 -11.18 3.78
C PHE A 187 10.21 -10.01 2.78
N VAL A 188 11.08 -9.02 2.98
CA VAL A 188 11.21 -7.88 2.08
C VAL A 188 11.59 -8.33 0.68
N SER A 189 12.67 -9.10 0.54
CA SER A 189 13.21 -9.45 -0.77
C SER A 189 12.27 -10.34 -1.59
N SER A 190 11.64 -11.35 -0.97
CA SER A 190 10.74 -12.26 -1.68
C SER A 190 9.46 -11.55 -2.16
N ASN A 191 8.82 -10.79 -1.29
CA ASN A 191 7.57 -10.09 -1.63
C ASN A 191 7.80 -8.94 -2.62
N LEU A 192 8.85 -8.14 -2.44
CA LEU A 192 9.16 -7.06 -3.39
C LEU A 192 9.67 -7.59 -4.72
N THR A 193 10.38 -8.73 -4.77
CA THR A 193 10.73 -9.38 -6.03
C THR A 193 9.48 -9.72 -6.83
N LEU A 194 8.48 -10.35 -6.21
CA LEU A 194 7.20 -10.65 -6.88
C LEU A 194 6.50 -9.38 -7.34
N SER A 195 6.39 -8.40 -6.45
CA SER A 195 5.71 -7.13 -6.74
C SER A 195 6.37 -6.37 -7.90
N LEU A 196 7.71 -6.29 -7.92
CA LEU A 196 8.44 -5.60 -8.97
C LEU A 196 8.44 -6.38 -10.30
N LYS A 197 8.47 -7.72 -10.29
CA LYS A 197 8.24 -8.55 -11.49
C LYS A 197 6.88 -8.23 -12.12
N LEU A 198 5.83 -8.18 -11.32
CA LEU A 198 4.49 -7.84 -11.80
C LEU A 198 4.41 -6.37 -12.24
N GLY A 199 5.02 -5.46 -11.48
CA GLY A 199 5.13 -4.04 -11.84
C GLY A 199 5.76 -3.86 -13.22
N LYS A 200 6.89 -4.52 -13.48
CA LYS A 200 7.55 -4.51 -14.79
C LYS A 200 6.68 -5.12 -15.88
N LYS A 201 6.06 -6.28 -15.61
CA LYS A 201 5.18 -6.99 -16.56
C LYS A 201 4.01 -6.15 -17.01
N PHE A 202 3.38 -5.41 -16.11
CA PHE A 202 2.18 -4.61 -16.38
C PHE A 202 2.48 -3.13 -16.58
N ASN A 203 3.76 -2.72 -16.54
CA ASN A 203 4.20 -1.32 -16.59
C ASN A 203 3.52 -0.45 -15.53
N LYS A 204 3.54 -0.90 -14.28
CA LYS A 204 2.88 -0.23 -13.16
C LYS A 204 3.85 -0.01 -12.00
N PRO A 205 3.81 1.15 -11.33
CA PRO A 205 4.61 1.38 -10.13
C PRO A 205 4.12 0.51 -8.97
N VAL A 206 5.02 0.29 -8.02
CA VAL A 206 4.74 -0.43 -6.77
C VAL A 206 4.93 0.53 -5.61
N TYR A 207 3.91 0.64 -4.74
CA TYR A 207 3.89 1.46 -3.54
C TYR A 207 3.46 0.60 -2.36
N PRO A 208 4.39 -0.05 -1.62
CA PRO A 208 4.04 -0.87 -0.47
C PRO A 208 3.45 -0.03 0.66
N PHE A 209 2.45 -0.59 1.33
CA PHE A 209 1.94 -0.06 2.59
C PHE A 209 2.91 -0.39 3.73
N VAL A 210 3.17 0.59 4.57
CA VAL A 210 3.94 0.47 5.81
C VAL A 210 3.14 1.01 7.00
N TRP A 211 3.40 0.46 8.16
CA TRP A 211 2.74 0.85 9.41
C TRP A 211 3.78 0.98 10.52
N ASN A 212 3.59 1.93 11.41
CA ASN A 212 4.50 2.19 12.54
C ASN A 212 4.31 1.23 13.73
N ARG A 213 3.51 0.18 13.55
CA ARG A 213 3.27 -0.85 14.57
C ARG A 213 3.56 -2.24 14.03
N TYR A 214 3.94 -3.15 14.91
CA TYR A 214 4.13 -4.55 14.54
C TYR A 214 2.79 -5.23 14.27
N HIS A 215 2.74 -5.98 13.17
CA HIS A 215 1.56 -6.69 12.69
C HIS A 215 1.70 -8.20 12.93
N ASN A 216 1.79 -8.61 14.19
CA ASN A 216 1.81 -10.02 14.57
C ASN A 216 1.10 -10.28 15.90
N VAL A 217 0.87 -11.58 16.22
CA VAL A 217 0.18 -12.02 17.43
C VAL A 217 0.99 -11.73 18.70
N GLU A 218 2.33 -11.86 18.65
CA GLU A 218 3.19 -11.74 19.83
C GLU A 218 3.46 -10.29 20.24
N SER A 219 3.64 -9.43 19.26
CA SER A 219 3.92 -8.00 19.50
C SER A 219 2.68 -7.10 19.32
N GLU A 220 1.56 -7.70 19.00
CA GLU A 220 0.26 -7.12 18.69
C GLU A 220 0.17 -5.60 18.81
N ASN A 221 0.33 -4.91 17.67
CA ASN A 221 0.16 -3.47 17.55
C ASN A 221 1.05 -2.60 18.46
N THR A 222 2.13 -3.13 19.03
CA THR A 222 3.12 -2.28 19.71
C THR A 222 3.84 -1.39 18.71
N LEU A 223 4.18 -0.18 19.14
CA LEU A 223 4.98 0.74 18.31
C LEU A 223 6.35 0.11 17.99
N ILE A 224 6.74 0.21 16.73
CA ILE A 224 8.11 -0.04 16.27
C ILE A 224 8.94 1.16 16.72
N THR A 225 10.19 0.98 17.18
CA THR A 225 11.00 2.16 17.49
C THR A 225 11.18 3.03 16.23
N PRO A 226 11.22 4.38 16.34
CA PRO A 226 11.39 5.25 15.17
C PRO A 226 12.61 4.90 14.31
N ASN A 227 13.72 4.50 14.96
CA ASN A 227 14.93 4.08 14.26
C ASN A 227 14.75 2.74 13.50
N ASP A 228 14.05 1.77 14.09
CA ASP A 228 13.77 0.50 13.43
C ASP A 228 12.75 0.67 12.30
N PHE A 229 11.76 1.55 12.48
CA PHE A 229 10.82 1.91 11.43
C PHE A 229 11.54 2.58 10.25
N GLN A 230 12.41 3.55 10.51
CA GLN A 230 13.25 4.17 9.48
C GLN A 230 14.08 3.14 8.74
N TRP A 231 14.80 2.29 9.49
CA TRP A 231 15.60 1.21 8.90
C TRP A 231 14.76 0.30 8.02
N TYR A 232 13.56 -0.08 8.47
CA TYR A 232 12.66 -0.94 7.71
C TYR A 232 12.19 -0.28 6.41
N VAL A 233 11.75 0.97 6.48
CA VAL A 233 11.37 1.74 5.28
C VAL A 233 12.56 1.86 4.31
N ASP A 234 13.77 2.05 4.82
CA ASP A 234 14.99 2.08 4.00
C ASP A 234 15.26 0.74 3.31
N GLN A 235 14.97 -0.40 3.96
CA GLN A 235 15.06 -1.71 3.29
C GLN A 235 14.11 -1.79 2.09
N LEU A 236 12.88 -1.29 2.20
CA LEU A 236 11.90 -1.28 1.11
C LEU A 236 12.32 -0.34 -0.02
N LEU A 237 12.71 0.90 0.30
CA LEU A 237 13.05 1.93 -0.69
C LEU A 237 14.36 1.62 -1.44
N ASN A 238 15.32 0.97 -0.78
CA ASN A 238 16.60 0.61 -1.39
C ASN A 238 16.59 -0.74 -2.10
N PHE A 239 15.59 -1.59 -1.85
CA PHE A 239 15.48 -2.86 -2.55
C PHE A 239 15.30 -2.62 -4.07
N SER A 240 16.00 -3.42 -4.87
CA SER A 240 15.88 -3.39 -6.33
C SER A 240 15.84 -4.80 -6.91
N PHE A 241 14.98 -4.98 -7.90
CA PHE A 241 14.93 -6.15 -8.74
C PHE A 241 15.15 -5.75 -10.21
N GLU A 242 16.18 -6.29 -10.84
CA GLU A 242 16.55 -5.93 -12.23
C GLU A 242 16.59 -4.41 -12.48
N LYS A 243 17.26 -3.67 -11.60
CA LYS A 243 17.36 -2.20 -11.59
C LYS A 243 16.03 -1.44 -11.34
N THR A 244 14.92 -2.15 -11.16
CA THR A 244 13.63 -1.54 -10.81
C THR A 244 13.51 -1.45 -9.30
N LYS A 245 13.07 -0.30 -8.80
CA LYS A 245 12.77 -0.03 -7.38
C LYS A 245 11.28 0.25 -7.20
N VAL A 246 10.82 0.20 -5.95
CA VAL A 246 9.49 0.73 -5.59
C VAL A 246 9.41 2.22 -5.89
N GLY A 247 8.23 2.70 -6.28
CA GLY A 247 7.99 4.12 -6.56
C GLY A 247 7.94 4.99 -5.29
N GLY A 248 7.91 4.36 -4.12
CA GLY A 248 7.80 4.98 -2.81
C GLY A 248 7.08 4.07 -1.84
N VAL A 249 6.55 4.62 -0.75
CA VAL A 249 5.76 3.88 0.26
C VAL A 249 4.47 4.64 0.62
N ILE A 250 3.47 3.91 1.11
CA ILE A 250 2.23 4.44 1.66
C ILE A 250 2.28 4.23 3.17
N PHE A 251 2.47 5.31 3.93
CA PHE A 251 2.44 5.26 5.39
C PHE A 251 0.98 5.32 5.85
N TRP A 252 0.47 4.17 6.29
CA TRP A 252 -0.86 4.06 6.88
C TRP A 252 -0.82 4.43 8.36
N ASN A 253 -1.70 5.34 8.77
CA ASN A 253 -1.86 5.71 10.17
C ASN A 253 -3.22 5.28 10.68
N ALA A 254 -3.24 4.42 11.67
CA ALA A 254 -4.44 3.85 12.28
C ALA A 254 -4.55 4.18 13.79
N GLU A 255 -3.87 5.21 14.27
CA GLU A 255 -3.80 5.50 15.71
C GLU A 255 -5.19 5.70 16.34
N SER A 256 -6.09 6.43 15.65
CA SER A 256 -7.45 6.65 16.13
C SER A 256 -8.25 5.35 16.18
N TYR A 257 -8.15 4.52 15.14
CA TYR A 257 -8.82 3.22 15.09
C TYR A 257 -8.31 2.28 16.19
N ILE A 258 -6.99 2.19 16.35
CA ILE A 258 -6.36 1.35 17.38
C ILE A 258 -6.79 1.79 18.78
N TYR A 259 -6.84 3.08 19.04
CA TYR A 259 -7.31 3.62 20.32
C TYR A 259 -8.80 3.34 20.55
N GLN A 260 -9.66 3.57 19.55
CA GLN A 260 -11.11 3.38 19.68
C GLN A 260 -11.50 1.91 19.84
N THR A 261 -10.87 1.00 19.09
CA THR A 261 -11.17 -0.43 19.19
C THR A 261 -10.63 -1.04 20.46
N ASN A 262 -9.50 -0.54 20.97
CA ASN A 262 -8.87 -0.86 22.27
C ASN A 262 -8.97 -2.34 22.71
N LYS A 263 -8.96 -3.24 21.72
CA LYS A 263 -9.08 -4.69 21.97
C LYS A 263 -7.77 -5.30 22.48
N ASN A 264 -6.66 -4.63 22.19
CA ASN A 264 -5.32 -5.13 22.44
C ASN A 264 -4.78 -4.66 23.79
N SER A 265 -4.22 -5.59 24.59
CA SER A 265 -3.69 -5.32 25.93
C SER A 265 -2.49 -4.37 25.90
N ASN A 266 -1.66 -4.41 24.85
CA ASN A 266 -0.48 -3.55 24.73
C ASN A 266 -0.89 -2.10 24.42
N VAL A 267 -1.87 -1.91 23.55
CA VAL A 267 -2.43 -0.58 23.27
C VAL A 267 -3.08 0.01 24.54
N ARG A 268 -3.85 -0.79 25.30
CA ARG A 268 -4.41 -0.33 26.57
C ARG A 268 -3.34 0.12 27.57
N LYS A 269 -2.22 -0.59 27.66
CA LYS A 269 -1.09 -0.20 28.52
C LYS A 269 -0.44 1.09 28.05
N GLU A 270 -0.22 1.25 26.74
CA GLU A 270 0.35 2.42 26.12
C GLU A 270 -0.48 3.68 26.42
N TYR A 271 -1.80 3.59 26.26
CA TYR A 271 -2.70 4.73 26.45
C TYR A 271 -3.17 4.96 27.88
N LYS A 272 -2.79 4.08 28.82
CA LYS A 272 -3.29 4.11 30.23
C LYS A 272 -3.12 5.44 30.92
N ASP A 273 -1.95 6.06 30.76
CA ASP A 273 -1.57 7.29 31.45
C ASP A 273 -1.59 8.53 30.53
N VAL A 274 -2.08 8.37 29.31
CA VAL A 274 -2.19 9.46 28.33
C VAL A 274 -3.37 10.36 28.69
N LYS A 275 -3.09 11.61 29.10
CA LYS A 275 -4.12 12.60 29.50
C LYS A 275 -4.76 13.28 28.28
N ASP A 276 -4.00 13.55 27.24
CA ASP A 276 -4.44 14.20 26.00
C ASP A 276 -4.14 13.26 24.82
N ILE A 277 -5.16 12.52 24.43
CA ILE A 277 -5.09 11.51 23.35
C ILE A 277 -4.73 12.16 22.02
N ASN A 278 -5.33 13.31 21.72
CA ASN A 278 -5.11 14.02 20.46
C ASN A 278 -3.67 14.50 20.33
N LYS A 279 -3.13 15.06 21.39
CA LYS A 279 -1.73 15.49 21.45
C LYS A 279 -0.80 14.30 21.27
N TYR A 280 -1.02 13.21 22.03
CA TYR A 280 -0.21 12.01 21.94
C TYR A 280 -0.19 11.43 20.51
N GLN A 281 -1.35 11.23 19.88
CA GLN A 281 -1.44 10.72 18.53
C GLN A 281 -0.78 11.65 17.51
N THR A 282 -0.85 12.95 17.70
CA THR A 282 -0.16 13.93 16.85
C THR A 282 1.36 13.82 17.01
N GLU A 283 1.85 13.66 18.22
CA GLU A 283 3.28 13.52 18.50
C GLU A 283 3.83 12.22 17.91
N VAL A 284 3.15 11.09 18.13
CA VAL A 284 3.50 9.79 17.52
C VAL A 284 3.55 9.92 16.01
N LEU A 285 2.51 10.46 15.39
CA LEU A 285 2.46 10.64 13.94
C LEU A 285 3.62 11.51 13.42
N GLN A 286 3.90 12.64 14.09
CA GLN A 286 4.96 13.55 13.68
C GLN A 286 6.35 12.92 13.83
N GLU A 287 6.57 12.14 14.86
CA GLU A 287 7.83 11.44 15.09
C GLU A 287 8.15 10.48 13.94
N TYR A 288 7.22 9.57 13.62
CA TYR A 288 7.43 8.60 12.53
C TYR A 288 7.51 9.26 11.15
N TRP A 289 6.68 10.27 10.89
CA TRP A 289 6.78 11.04 9.64
C TRP A 289 8.15 11.68 9.45
N ASN A 290 8.72 12.24 10.51
CA ASN A 290 10.03 12.89 10.46
C ASN A 290 11.14 11.92 10.06
N THR A 291 11.02 10.62 10.36
CA THR A 291 12.02 9.62 9.98
C THR A 291 12.02 9.27 8.49
N ILE A 292 10.90 9.50 7.79
CA ILE A 292 10.72 9.04 6.40
C ILE A 292 10.45 10.15 5.38
N LYS A 293 9.96 11.32 5.76
CA LYS A 293 9.48 12.38 4.84
C LYS A 293 10.50 12.90 3.84
N ASN A 294 11.79 12.74 4.10
CA ASN A 294 12.89 13.26 3.27
C ASN A 294 13.57 12.17 2.41
N LYS A 295 12.98 10.99 2.31
CA LYS A 295 13.52 9.85 1.54
C LYS A 295 13.35 9.99 0.02
#